data_964f68715a88fbe7c2aad09038a7058f
#
_entry.id   964f68715a88fbe7c2aad09038a7058f
#
_cell.length_a   1.000
_cell.length_b   1.000
_cell.length_c   1.000
_cell.angle_alpha   90.00
_cell.angle_beta   90.00
_cell.angle_gamma   90.00
#
_symmetry.space_group_name_H-M   'P 1'
#
loop_
_entity.id
_entity.type
_entity.pdbx_description
1 polymer ?
#
loop_
_entity_poly.entity_id
_entity_poly.type
_entity_poly.pdbx_seq_one_letter_code
_entity_poly.pdbx_strand_id
1 'polypeptide(L)'
;MKPILITTLAAVLLLGCDPHVDSVYLGRAEARLLSDVCAGNLAAVKKFLDQGGNVNLQDEPGMTSLHHAVNEDWKGSHLEMIKLLIDRGANVKAIDDTHHTPLHWASNKETAGLLIDAGADVNAKTLSDGETILYSAAWGAAQGSPKSGVMYMDLTKLLIAKGADVNVKLKSGETTLHEVARSYSEKHASEVCELLIANGAKINAVNAKGQTPLDEALANKRTNTAEVLRKHGGQTGEELNAKAK
;
A
#
# COMPACT_ATOMS: atom_id res chain seq x y z
N MET A 1 -25.21 -13.43 12.51
CA MET A 1 -24.58 -12.54 11.53
C MET A 1 -23.62 -11.65 12.30
N LYS A 2 -22.32 -11.95 12.27
CA LYS A 2 -21.30 -11.11 12.90
C LYS A 2 -20.86 -10.09 11.85
N PRO A 3 -20.74 -8.79 12.16
CA PRO A 3 -20.22 -7.83 11.22
C PRO A 3 -18.76 -8.18 10.93
N ILE A 4 -18.42 -8.31 9.66
CA ILE A 4 -17.05 -8.39 9.16
C ILE A 4 -16.43 -7.03 9.50
N LEU A 5 -15.48 -7.05 10.42
CA LEU A 5 -14.64 -5.88 10.73
C LEU A 5 -13.82 -5.61 9.47
N ILE A 6 -14.26 -4.62 8.70
CA ILE A 6 -13.45 -3.99 7.66
C ILE A 6 -12.41 -3.18 8.45
N THR A 7 -11.28 -3.79 8.74
CA THR A 7 -10.09 -3.07 9.21
C THR A 7 -9.46 -2.40 8.00
N THR A 8 -10.15 -1.37 7.52
CA THR A 8 -9.58 -0.46 6.54
C THR A 8 -8.42 0.32 7.17
N LEU A 9 -7.40 0.56 6.39
CA LEU A 9 -6.25 1.45 6.65
C LEU A 9 -6.60 2.78 7.38
N ALA A 10 -7.87 3.17 7.39
CA ALA A 10 -8.37 4.37 8.08
C ALA A 10 -8.39 4.25 9.62
N ALA A 11 -8.38 3.05 10.18
CA ALA A 11 -8.38 2.89 11.65
C ALA A 11 -6.97 2.95 12.25
N VAL A 12 -5.93 2.70 11.45
CA VAL A 12 -4.52 2.77 11.88
C VAL A 12 -4.00 4.21 11.89
N LEU A 13 -4.64 5.12 11.16
CA LEU A 13 -4.29 6.55 11.11
C LEU A 13 -4.51 7.33 12.43
N LEU A 14 -5.04 6.70 13.48
CA LEU A 14 -5.25 7.32 14.80
C LEU A 14 -4.30 6.81 15.90
N LEU A 15 -3.46 5.82 15.60
CA LEU A 15 -2.36 5.42 16.49
C LEU A 15 -1.08 6.12 16.04
N GLY A 16 -1.15 7.45 15.93
CA GLY A 16 0.03 8.29 15.86
C GLY A 16 0.96 7.93 17.02
N CYS A 17 2.26 7.98 16.78
CA CYS A 17 3.32 7.71 17.75
C CYS A 17 2.91 8.15 19.17
N ASP A 18 2.40 7.21 19.97
CA ASP A 18 2.11 7.47 21.38
C ASP A 18 3.39 7.19 22.17
N PRO A 19 4.08 8.21 22.67
CA PRO A 19 5.35 8.03 23.39
C PRO A 19 5.20 7.26 24.70
N HIS A 20 3.98 6.93 25.14
CA HIS A 20 3.72 6.22 26.37
C HIS A 20 3.67 4.70 26.22
N VAL A 21 3.41 4.15 25.03
CA VAL A 21 3.28 2.69 24.84
C VAL A 21 4.64 1.99 24.74
N ASP A 22 5.64 2.66 24.15
CA ASP A 22 6.94 2.05 23.86
C ASP A 22 7.89 1.94 25.05
N SER A 23 7.61 2.61 26.16
CA SER A 23 8.56 2.73 27.28
C SER A 23 8.72 1.48 28.14
N VAL A 24 7.88 0.47 27.99
CA VAL A 24 7.89 -0.75 28.82
C VAL A 24 8.84 -1.81 28.24
N TYR A 25 9.02 -1.85 26.93
CA TYR A 25 9.77 -2.90 26.23
C TYR A 25 11.09 -2.39 25.64
N LEU A 26 11.18 -1.11 25.30
CA LEU A 26 12.40 -0.48 24.81
C LEU A 26 13.12 0.27 25.92
N GLY A 27 14.45 0.31 25.91
CA GLY A 27 15.23 1.19 26.78
C GLY A 27 14.89 2.65 26.53
N ARG A 28 15.08 3.54 27.52
CA ARG A 28 14.75 4.98 27.39
C ARG A 28 15.34 5.68 26.16
N ALA A 29 16.53 5.27 25.72
CA ALA A 29 17.20 5.85 24.56
C ALA A 29 16.54 5.39 23.25
N GLU A 30 16.05 4.19 23.20
CA GLU A 30 15.43 3.52 22.06
C GLU A 30 14.00 4.02 21.85
N ALA A 31 13.19 4.10 22.90
CA ALA A 31 11.86 4.74 22.85
C ALA A 31 11.96 6.21 22.40
N ARG A 32 13.02 6.91 22.83
CA ARG A 32 13.30 8.28 22.40
C ARG A 32 13.65 8.37 20.91
N LEU A 33 14.38 7.40 20.35
CA LEU A 33 14.67 7.37 18.92
C LEU A 33 13.39 7.36 18.10
N LEU A 34 12.44 6.47 18.38
CA LEU A 34 11.17 6.38 17.64
C LEU A 34 10.38 7.69 17.75
N SER A 35 10.28 8.26 18.96
CA SER A 35 9.66 9.56 19.17
C SER A 35 10.34 10.70 18.38
N ASP A 36 11.67 10.74 18.34
CA ASP A 36 12.42 11.74 17.57
C ASP A 36 12.24 11.54 16.06
N VAL A 37 12.12 10.28 15.58
CA VAL A 37 11.81 9.97 14.17
C VAL A 37 10.44 10.48 13.79
N CYS A 38 9.40 10.16 14.57
CA CYS A 38 8.04 10.62 14.32
C CYS A 38 7.91 12.15 14.36
N ALA A 39 8.65 12.78 15.27
CA ALA A 39 8.70 14.25 15.38
C ALA A 39 9.53 14.93 14.27
N GLY A 40 10.19 14.15 13.41
CA GLY A 40 11.08 14.70 12.37
C GLY A 40 12.37 15.33 12.93
N ASN A 41 12.78 14.96 14.15
CA ASN A 41 13.95 15.54 14.83
C ASN A 41 15.26 14.94 14.27
N LEU A 42 15.62 15.35 13.05
CA LEU A 42 16.76 14.82 12.29
C LEU A 42 18.09 14.93 13.08
N ALA A 43 18.28 16.01 13.84
CA ALA A 43 19.52 16.23 14.60
C ALA A 43 19.66 15.23 15.75
N ALA A 44 18.59 14.94 16.48
CA ALA A 44 18.60 13.96 17.56
C ALA A 44 18.81 12.54 17.04
N VAL A 45 18.09 12.15 15.97
CA VAL A 45 18.25 10.85 15.31
C VAL A 45 19.68 10.66 14.80
N LYS A 46 20.23 11.66 14.09
CA LYS A 46 21.61 11.63 13.62
C LYS A 46 22.60 11.42 14.77
N LYS A 47 22.44 12.19 15.86
CA LYS A 47 23.30 12.06 17.05
C LYS A 47 23.23 10.66 17.66
N PHE A 48 22.03 10.07 17.80
CA PHE A 48 21.84 8.72 18.32
C PHE A 48 22.57 7.68 17.45
N LEU A 49 22.43 7.76 16.13
CA LEU A 49 23.07 6.84 15.19
C LEU A 49 24.59 7.03 15.13
N ASP A 50 25.10 8.27 15.23
CA ASP A 50 26.55 8.57 15.30
C ASP A 50 27.19 8.01 16.58
N GLN A 51 26.42 7.80 17.64
CA GLN A 51 26.85 7.17 18.89
C GLN A 51 26.77 5.61 18.85
N GLY A 52 26.47 5.03 17.68
CA GLY A 52 26.38 3.57 17.51
C GLY A 52 25.01 2.99 17.85
N GLY A 53 23.98 3.83 17.94
CA GLY A 53 22.61 3.37 18.15
C GLY A 53 22.12 2.46 17.01
N ASN A 54 21.31 1.46 17.34
CA ASN A 54 20.79 0.52 16.36
C ASN A 54 19.67 1.17 15.54
N VAL A 55 19.88 1.34 14.23
CA VAL A 55 18.90 1.91 13.28
C VAL A 55 17.70 0.97 13.02
N ASN A 56 17.89 -0.34 13.27
CA ASN A 56 16.90 -1.39 13.00
C ASN A 56 16.15 -1.86 14.25
N LEU A 57 16.07 -1.00 15.27
CA LEU A 57 15.22 -1.27 16.43
C LEU A 57 13.77 -1.44 16.00
N GLN A 58 13.10 -2.43 16.58
CA GLN A 58 11.67 -2.68 16.39
C GLN A 58 10.92 -2.38 17.68
N ASP A 59 9.75 -1.77 17.56
CA ASP A 59 8.78 -1.63 18.65
C ASP A 59 7.95 -2.93 18.84
N GLU A 60 6.94 -2.88 19.71
CA GLU A 60 6.09 -4.05 20.02
C GLU A 60 5.35 -4.61 18.80
N PRO A 61 4.77 -3.79 17.85
CA PRO A 61 4.20 -4.29 16.61
C PRO A 61 5.26 -4.65 15.54
N GLY A 62 6.55 -4.67 15.88
CA GLY A 62 7.62 -5.03 14.96
C GLY A 62 8.03 -3.93 13.99
N MET A 63 7.50 -2.70 14.14
CA MET A 63 7.84 -1.58 13.26
C MET A 63 9.25 -1.04 13.60
N THR A 64 10.02 -0.74 12.56
CA THR A 64 11.32 -0.07 12.69
C THR A 64 11.20 1.45 12.58
N SER A 65 12.27 2.17 12.94
CA SER A 65 12.37 3.62 12.69
C SER A 65 12.04 3.99 11.24
N LEU A 66 12.40 3.13 10.27
CA LEU A 66 12.10 3.37 8.86
C LEU A 66 10.60 3.23 8.56
N HIS A 67 9.89 2.28 9.16
CA HIS A 67 8.44 2.18 9.04
C HIS A 67 7.76 3.46 9.54
N HIS A 68 8.14 3.94 10.72
CA HIS A 68 7.59 5.16 11.30
C HIS A 68 7.89 6.39 10.43
N ALA A 69 9.14 6.57 9.99
CA ALA A 69 9.49 7.69 9.13
C ALA A 69 8.67 7.73 7.82
N VAL A 70 8.43 6.55 7.22
CA VAL A 70 7.64 6.43 5.99
C VAL A 70 6.16 6.68 6.24
N ASN A 71 5.61 6.16 7.34
CA ASN A 71 4.22 6.38 7.71
C ASN A 71 3.92 7.89 7.95
N GLU A 72 4.85 8.62 8.57
CA GLU A 72 4.71 10.06 8.82
C GLU A 72 4.94 10.92 7.56
N ASP A 73 5.46 10.34 6.46
CA ASP A 73 5.85 11.10 5.26
C ASP A 73 4.70 11.38 4.27
N TRP A 74 3.48 11.43 4.73
CA TRP A 74 2.33 11.68 3.86
C TRP A 74 2.34 13.05 3.13
N LYS A 75 3.16 14.02 3.60
CA LYS A 75 3.38 15.32 2.95
C LYS A 75 4.79 15.52 2.38
N GLY A 76 5.64 14.49 2.37
CA GLY A 76 7.05 14.64 1.99
C GLY A 76 7.92 15.32 3.05
N SER A 77 7.41 15.44 4.29
CA SER A 77 8.11 16.15 5.38
C SER A 77 9.24 15.33 6.01
N HIS A 78 9.23 14.01 5.85
CA HIS A 78 10.20 13.08 6.44
C HIS A 78 11.20 12.51 5.44
N LEU A 79 11.23 12.99 4.20
CA LEU A 79 12.11 12.45 3.14
C LEU A 79 13.58 12.45 3.53
N GLU A 80 14.07 13.52 4.19
CA GLU A 80 15.46 13.60 4.67
C GLU A 80 15.71 12.63 5.84
N MET A 81 14.71 12.39 6.68
CA MET A 81 14.78 11.37 7.75
C MET A 81 14.89 9.96 7.14
N ILE A 82 14.09 9.66 6.14
CA ILE A 82 14.11 8.38 5.43
C ILE A 82 15.47 8.15 4.77
N LYS A 83 16.02 9.16 4.08
CA LYS A 83 17.35 9.10 3.50
C LYS A 83 18.43 8.83 4.58
N LEU A 84 18.39 9.59 5.68
CA LEU A 84 19.33 9.40 6.77
C LEU A 84 19.28 7.96 7.30
N LEU A 85 18.09 7.41 7.54
CA LEU A 85 17.95 6.05 8.05
C LEU A 85 18.50 5.02 7.06
N ILE A 86 18.18 5.16 5.77
CA ILE A 86 18.71 4.27 4.71
C ILE A 86 20.24 4.36 4.62
N ASP A 87 20.82 5.56 4.62
CA ASP A 87 22.27 5.78 4.59
C ASP A 87 22.98 5.19 5.80
N ARG A 88 22.27 5.05 6.95
CA ARG A 88 22.78 4.41 8.17
C ARG A 88 22.47 2.92 8.25
N GLY A 89 22.04 2.29 7.15
CA GLY A 89 21.84 0.85 7.04
C GLY A 89 20.49 0.37 7.58
N ALA A 90 19.45 1.20 7.54
CA ALA A 90 18.10 0.74 7.82
C ALA A 90 17.69 -0.35 6.83
N ASN A 91 17.12 -1.44 7.35
CA ASN A 91 16.65 -2.55 6.54
C ASN A 91 15.36 -2.18 5.82
N VAL A 92 15.45 -1.83 4.53
CA VAL A 92 14.28 -1.48 3.69
C VAL A 92 13.31 -2.65 3.46
N LYS A 93 13.73 -3.89 3.80
CA LYS A 93 12.92 -5.11 3.72
C LYS A 93 12.46 -5.60 5.09
N ALA A 94 12.66 -4.82 6.15
CA ALA A 94 12.12 -5.17 7.47
C ALA A 94 10.62 -5.37 7.39
N ILE A 95 10.09 -6.30 8.18
CA ILE A 95 8.66 -6.57 8.28
C ILE A 95 8.18 -6.34 9.71
N ASP A 96 6.99 -5.78 9.85
CA ASP A 96 6.26 -5.74 11.10
C ASP A 96 5.54 -7.08 11.37
N ASP A 97 4.82 -7.21 12.47
CA ASP A 97 4.09 -8.42 12.87
C ASP A 97 2.98 -8.82 11.87
N THR A 98 2.58 -7.91 11.01
CA THR A 98 1.58 -8.13 9.95
C THR A 98 2.20 -8.31 8.57
N HIS A 99 3.54 -8.41 8.51
CA HIS A 99 4.36 -8.52 7.30
C HIS A 99 4.28 -7.29 6.38
N HIS A 100 3.93 -6.11 6.91
CA HIS A 100 4.15 -4.88 6.16
C HIS A 100 5.63 -4.53 6.16
N THR A 101 6.15 -4.17 5.00
CA THR A 101 7.46 -3.53 4.85
C THR A 101 7.30 -2.01 4.91
N PRO A 102 8.39 -1.23 5.10
CA PRO A 102 8.30 0.23 4.99
C PRO A 102 7.62 0.70 3.71
N LEU A 103 7.83 0.00 2.58
CA LEU A 103 7.21 0.34 1.30
C LEU A 103 5.67 0.26 1.34
N HIS A 104 5.06 -0.63 2.10
CA HIS A 104 3.60 -0.71 2.23
C HIS A 104 2.98 0.55 2.87
N TRP A 105 3.76 1.29 3.65
CA TRP A 105 3.34 2.55 4.30
C TRP A 105 3.57 3.78 3.42
N ALA A 106 4.25 3.63 2.27
CA ALA A 106 4.52 4.77 1.39
C ALA A 106 3.24 5.28 0.73
N SER A 107 2.93 6.55 0.94
CA SER A 107 1.74 7.21 0.41
C SER A 107 2.03 8.14 -0.78
N ASN A 108 3.30 8.37 -1.09
CA ASN A 108 3.73 9.22 -2.21
C ASN A 108 4.84 8.54 -3.05
N LYS A 109 4.98 8.99 -4.28
CA LYS A 109 5.91 8.39 -5.25
C LYS A 109 7.38 8.66 -4.93
N GLU A 110 7.69 9.77 -4.28
CA GLU A 110 9.04 10.16 -3.92
C GLU A 110 9.63 9.19 -2.90
N THR A 111 8.89 8.93 -1.84
CA THR A 111 9.27 7.98 -0.79
C THR A 111 9.29 6.54 -1.31
N ALA A 112 8.27 6.14 -2.07
CA ALA A 112 8.26 4.81 -2.68
C ALA A 112 9.44 4.61 -3.63
N GLY A 113 9.76 5.61 -4.46
CA GLY A 113 10.91 5.58 -5.36
C GLY A 113 12.22 5.39 -4.60
N LEU A 114 12.43 6.16 -3.54
CA LEU A 114 13.62 6.08 -2.70
C LEU A 114 13.79 4.68 -2.06
N LEU A 115 12.71 4.10 -1.52
CA LEU A 115 12.74 2.77 -0.93
C LEU A 115 13.04 1.67 -1.98
N ILE A 116 12.41 1.75 -3.16
CA ILE A 116 12.63 0.78 -4.24
C ILE A 116 14.07 0.89 -4.78
N ASP A 117 14.59 2.10 -4.96
CA ASP A 117 15.97 2.33 -5.39
C ASP A 117 16.99 1.84 -4.34
N ALA A 118 16.61 1.84 -3.06
CA ALA A 118 17.37 1.23 -1.97
C ALA A 118 17.19 -0.30 -1.86
N GLY A 119 16.40 -0.93 -2.75
CA GLY A 119 16.25 -2.38 -2.84
C GLY A 119 15.02 -2.96 -2.14
N ALA A 120 14.01 -2.15 -1.82
CA ALA A 120 12.73 -2.68 -1.34
C ALA A 120 12.06 -3.52 -2.44
N ASP A 121 11.40 -4.61 -2.04
CA ASP A 121 10.64 -5.45 -2.95
C ASP A 121 9.27 -4.82 -3.26
N VAL A 122 9.09 -4.39 -4.51
CA VAL A 122 7.84 -3.77 -4.98
C VAL A 122 6.64 -4.75 -4.96
N ASN A 123 6.92 -6.05 -4.91
CA ASN A 123 5.91 -7.12 -4.89
C ASN A 123 5.79 -7.80 -3.50
N ALA A 124 6.36 -7.21 -2.45
CA ALA A 124 6.20 -7.70 -1.09
C ALA A 124 4.72 -7.81 -0.72
N LYS A 125 4.38 -8.89 0.02
CA LYS A 125 2.99 -9.22 0.39
C LYS A 125 2.79 -9.18 1.89
N THR A 126 1.64 -8.67 2.32
CA THR A 126 1.20 -8.71 3.71
C THR A 126 0.78 -10.13 4.14
N LEU A 127 0.80 -10.38 5.46
CA LEU A 127 0.43 -11.68 6.04
C LEU A 127 -1.07 -11.96 5.92
N SER A 128 -1.90 -10.95 6.12
CA SER A 128 -3.36 -11.10 6.24
C SER A 128 -3.97 -11.64 4.95
N ASP A 129 -3.86 -10.92 3.86
CA ASP A 129 -4.57 -11.23 2.61
C ASP A 129 -3.64 -11.30 1.39
N GLY A 130 -2.35 -11.02 1.56
CA GLY A 130 -1.36 -11.01 0.48
C GLY A 130 -1.42 -9.74 -0.35
N GLU A 131 -1.86 -8.64 0.25
CA GLU A 131 -1.89 -7.32 -0.38
C GLU A 131 -0.47 -6.83 -0.71
N THR A 132 -0.36 -6.10 -1.81
CA THR A 132 0.87 -5.41 -2.21
C THR A 132 0.65 -3.90 -2.16
N ILE A 133 1.73 -3.12 -2.15
CA ILE A 133 1.64 -1.65 -2.24
C ILE A 133 0.85 -1.20 -3.49
N LEU A 134 0.97 -1.91 -4.62
CA LEU A 134 0.20 -1.59 -5.82
C LEU A 134 -1.30 -1.71 -5.60
N TYR A 135 -1.74 -2.75 -4.85
CA TYR A 135 -3.16 -2.93 -4.52
C TYR A 135 -3.69 -1.74 -3.74
N SER A 136 -3.01 -1.34 -2.67
CA SER A 136 -3.41 -0.22 -1.81
C SER A 136 -3.35 1.13 -2.56
N ALA A 137 -2.31 1.36 -3.37
CA ALA A 137 -2.16 2.58 -4.15
C ALA A 137 -3.25 2.72 -5.23
N ALA A 138 -3.55 1.65 -5.97
CA ALA A 138 -4.58 1.64 -7.00
C ALA A 138 -5.98 1.83 -6.38
N TRP A 139 -6.25 1.21 -5.23
CA TRP A 139 -7.48 1.46 -4.47
C TRP A 139 -7.60 2.93 -4.05
N GLY A 140 -6.53 3.50 -3.44
CA GLY A 140 -6.49 4.91 -3.05
C GLY A 140 -6.70 5.86 -4.23
N ALA A 141 -6.10 5.57 -5.39
CA ALA A 141 -6.32 6.32 -6.63
C ALA A 141 -7.77 6.24 -7.10
N ALA A 142 -8.38 5.06 -7.04
CA ALA A 142 -9.75 4.82 -7.47
C ALA A 142 -10.78 5.46 -6.55
N GLN A 143 -10.51 5.59 -5.25
CA GLN A 143 -11.42 6.25 -4.29
C GLN A 143 -11.44 7.77 -4.42
N GLY A 144 -10.36 8.36 -4.85
CA GLY A 144 -10.18 9.74 -5.30
C GLY A 144 -10.85 10.85 -4.49
N SER A 145 -10.24 11.28 -3.39
CA SER A 145 -10.39 12.70 -3.05
C SER A 145 -9.50 13.54 -4.01
N PRO A 146 -9.87 14.79 -4.34
CA PRO A 146 -9.17 15.55 -5.40
C PRO A 146 -7.66 15.71 -5.21
N LYS A 147 -7.16 15.67 -3.98
CA LYS A 147 -5.72 15.79 -3.67
C LYS A 147 -5.03 14.43 -3.50
N SER A 148 -5.63 13.52 -2.73
CA SER A 148 -5.04 12.21 -2.48
C SER A 148 -5.14 11.27 -3.69
N GLY A 149 -6.20 11.38 -4.51
CA GLY A 149 -6.35 10.57 -5.72
C GLY A 149 -5.25 10.82 -6.75
N VAL A 150 -4.83 12.08 -6.97
CA VAL A 150 -3.71 12.42 -7.86
C VAL A 150 -2.40 11.82 -7.33
N MET A 151 -2.14 11.95 -6.04
CA MET A 151 -0.94 11.42 -5.39
C MET A 151 -0.86 9.88 -5.51
N TYR A 152 -1.96 9.18 -5.26
CA TYR A 152 -2.03 7.73 -5.41
C TYR A 152 -1.99 7.26 -6.86
N MET A 153 -2.53 8.04 -7.81
CA MET A 153 -2.39 7.76 -9.24
C MET A 153 -0.93 7.83 -9.69
N ASP A 154 -0.18 8.85 -9.24
CA ASP A 154 1.23 8.98 -9.54
C ASP A 154 2.06 7.87 -8.89
N LEU A 155 1.71 7.49 -7.65
CA LEU A 155 2.31 6.34 -6.99
C LEU A 155 2.02 5.04 -7.74
N THR A 156 0.77 4.79 -8.15
CA THR A 156 0.38 3.61 -8.94
C THR A 156 1.18 3.51 -10.22
N LYS A 157 1.33 4.63 -10.97
CA LYS A 157 2.15 4.69 -12.19
C LYS A 157 3.61 4.36 -11.92
N LEU A 158 4.19 4.92 -10.84
CA LEU A 158 5.57 4.63 -10.46
C LEU A 158 5.75 3.14 -10.14
N LEU A 159 4.88 2.56 -9.32
CA LEU A 159 4.96 1.15 -8.91
C LEU A 159 4.93 0.22 -10.12
N ILE A 160 4.02 0.46 -11.08
CA ILE A 160 3.96 -0.30 -12.33
C ILE A 160 5.26 -0.13 -13.13
N ALA A 161 5.76 1.09 -13.28
CA ALA A 161 7.03 1.36 -13.97
C ALA A 161 8.24 0.69 -13.28
N LYS A 162 8.19 0.48 -11.97
CA LYS A 162 9.21 -0.22 -11.17
C LYS A 162 9.01 -1.75 -11.13
N GLY A 163 8.06 -2.31 -11.89
CA GLY A 163 7.87 -3.75 -12.04
C GLY A 163 6.89 -4.37 -11.05
N ALA A 164 5.97 -3.60 -10.50
CA ALA A 164 4.88 -4.18 -9.73
C ALA A 164 4.00 -5.09 -10.60
N ASP A 165 3.73 -6.30 -10.12
CA ASP A 165 2.86 -7.25 -10.82
C ASP A 165 1.39 -6.85 -10.65
N VAL A 166 0.79 -6.38 -11.74
CA VAL A 166 -0.63 -5.97 -11.79
C VAL A 166 -1.61 -7.14 -11.62
N ASN A 167 -1.13 -8.39 -11.68
CA ASN A 167 -1.93 -9.60 -11.63
C ASN A 167 -1.80 -10.37 -10.31
N VAL A 168 -1.20 -9.78 -9.28
CA VAL A 168 -1.14 -10.41 -7.96
C VAL A 168 -2.56 -10.75 -7.52
N LYS A 169 -2.74 -11.98 -7.05
CA LYS A 169 -3.98 -12.44 -6.44
C LYS A 169 -3.86 -12.42 -4.93
N LEU A 170 -4.87 -11.87 -4.28
CA LEU A 170 -5.10 -12.01 -2.85
C LEU A 170 -5.47 -13.46 -2.49
N LYS A 171 -5.53 -13.80 -1.20
CA LYS A 171 -6.04 -15.11 -0.74
C LYS A 171 -7.47 -15.39 -1.19
N SER A 172 -8.28 -14.35 -1.35
CA SER A 172 -9.64 -14.40 -1.93
C SER A 172 -9.67 -14.74 -3.43
N GLY A 173 -8.50 -14.75 -4.10
CA GLY A 173 -8.39 -14.84 -5.56
C GLY A 173 -8.65 -13.53 -6.30
N GLU A 174 -8.98 -12.46 -5.59
CA GLU A 174 -9.17 -11.13 -6.17
C GLU A 174 -7.85 -10.54 -6.65
N THR A 175 -7.91 -9.72 -7.68
CA THR A 175 -6.79 -8.93 -8.19
C THR A 175 -7.05 -7.44 -7.93
N THR A 176 -6.02 -6.61 -8.09
CA THR A 176 -6.17 -5.15 -8.02
C THR A 176 -7.31 -4.64 -8.91
N LEU A 177 -7.52 -5.26 -10.09
CA LEU A 177 -8.59 -4.86 -11.01
C LEU A 177 -10.00 -5.15 -10.45
N HIS A 178 -10.20 -6.23 -9.67
CA HIS A 178 -11.47 -6.49 -8.97
C HIS A 178 -11.77 -5.38 -7.96
N GLU A 179 -10.78 -5.01 -7.15
CA GLU A 179 -10.93 -3.98 -6.13
C GLU A 179 -11.29 -2.63 -6.73
N VAL A 180 -10.54 -2.21 -7.75
CA VAL A 180 -10.79 -0.94 -8.44
C VAL A 180 -12.16 -0.93 -9.10
N ALA A 181 -12.59 -2.07 -9.68
CA ALA A 181 -13.86 -2.17 -10.39
C ALA A 181 -15.09 -1.92 -9.49
N ARG A 182 -15.02 -2.16 -8.19
CA ARG A 182 -16.11 -1.90 -7.23
C ARG A 182 -16.08 -0.51 -6.58
N SER A 183 -15.06 0.30 -6.86
CA SER A 183 -14.91 1.63 -6.27
C SER A 183 -16.08 2.58 -6.60
N TYR A 184 -16.45 3.45 -5.65
CA TYR A 184 -17.59 4.37 -5.84
C TYR A 184 -17.22 5.64 -6.64
N SER A 185 -15.98 5.99 -6.78
CA SER A 185 -15.58 7.11 -7.63
C SER A 185 -15.40 6.65 -9.07
N GLU A 186 -16.51 6.48 -9.79
CA GLU A 186 -16.52 5.88 -11.13
C GLU A 186 -15.52 6.49 -12.11
N LYS A 187 -15.35 7.82 -12.07
CA LYS A 187 -14.38 8.51 -12.94
C LYS A 187 -12.96 8.02 -12.69
N HIS A 188 -12.51 8.06 -11.42
CA HIS A 188 -11.15 7.67 -11.06
C HIS A 188 -10.95 6.15 -11.18
N ALA A 189 -11.96 5.37 -10.83
CA ALA A 189 -11.92 3.91 -11.01
C ALA A 189 -11.74 3.54 -12.48
N SER A 190 -12.45 4.19 -13.41
CA SER A 190 -12.31 3.97 -14.84
C SER A 190 -10.90 4.29 -15.33
N GLU A 191 -10.32 5.42 -14.90
CA GLU A 191 -8.94 5.80 -15.23
C GLU A 191 -7.91 4.79 -14.71
N VAL A 192 -8.09 4.30 -13.49
CA VAL A 192 -7.20 3.27 -12.91
C VAL A 192 -7.39 1.92 -13.60
N CYS A 193 -8.63 1.53 -13.95
CA CYS A 193 -8.89 0.32 -14.73
C CYS A 193 -8.17 0.38 -16.09
N GLU A 194 -8.28 1.49 -16.83
CA GLU A 194 -7.57 1.67 -18.09
C GLU A 194 -6.06 1.56 -17.90
N LEU A 195 -5.50 2.18 -16.86
CA LEU A 195 -4.07 2.09 -16.55
C LEU A 195 -3.64 0.63 -16.29
N LEU A 196 -4.37 -0.11 -15.45
CA LEU A 196 -4.05 -1.51 -15.13
C LEU A 196 -4.15 -2.40 -16.36
N ILE A 197 -5.22 -2.24 -17.17
CA ILE A 197 -5.43 -3.01 -18.41
C ILE A 197 -4.32 -2.74 -19.43
N ALA A 198 -3.95 -1.46 -19.63
CA ALA A 198 -2.86 -1.08 -20.52
C ALA A 198 -1.50 -1.68 -20.10
N ASN A 199 -1.35 -2.03 -18.82
CA ASN A 199 -0.16 -2.69 -18.27
C ASN A 199 -0.33 -4.21 -18.06
N GLY A 200 -1.28 -4.83 -18.75
CA GLY A 200 -1.42 -6.28 -18.80
C GLY A 200 -2.25 -6.92 -17.69
N ALA A 201 -3.11 -6.15 -17.02
CA ALA A 201 -4.05 -6.74 -16.08
C ALA A 201 -4.99 -7.74 -16.79
N LYS A 202 -5.15 -8.92 -16.20
CA LYS A 202 -6.04 -9.97 -16.71
C LYS A 202 -7.49 -9.57 -16.49
N ILE A 203 -8.11 -8.99 -17.52
CA ILE A 203 -9.44 -8.39 -17.47
C ILE A 203 -10.53 -9.37 -17.04
N ASN A 204 -10.38 -10.65 -17.37
CA ASN A 204 -11.29 -11.73 -17.06
C ASN A 204 -10.73 -12.66 -15.96
N ALA A 205 -9.87 -12.14 -15.07
CA ALA A 205 -9.46 -12.89 -13.89
C ALA A 205 -10.68 -13.24 -13.06
N VAL A 206 -10.70 -14.45 -12.48
CA VAL A 206 -11.79 -14.89 -11.60
C VAL A 206 -11.28 -15.02 -10.16
N ASN A 207 -12.09 -14.53 -9.21
CA ASN A 207 -11.87 -14.71 -7.78
C ASN A 207 -12.39 -16.08 -7.31
N ALA A 208 -12.27 -16.37 -6.01
CA ALA A 208 -12.72 -17.66 -5.44
C ALA A 208 -14.24 -17.92 -5.56
N LYS A 209 -15.04 -16.88 -5.84
CA LYS A 209 -16.50 -16.99 -6.07
C LYS A 209 -16.85 -17.15 -7.55
N GLY A 210 -15.85 -17.22 -8.45
CA GLY A 210 -16.06 -17.25 -9.89
C GLY A 210 -16.47 -15.89 -10.50
N GLN A 211 -16.31 -14.80 -9.77
CA GLN A 211 -16.64 -13.45 -10.21
C GLN A 211 -15.43 -12.80 -10.91
N THR A 212 -15.71 -12.03 -11.94
CA THR A 212 -14.72 -11.22 -12.67
C THR A 212 -14.76 -9.75 -12.20
N PRO A 213 -13.78 -8.90 -12.56
CA PRO A 213 -13.87 -7.46 -12.31
C PRO A 213 -15.16 -6.83 -12.87
N LEU A 214 -15.66 -7.34 -13.99
CA LEU A 214 -16.94 -6.87 -14.55
C LEU A 214 -18.13 -7.24 -13.66
N ASP A 215 -18.16 -8.44 -13.07
CA ASP A 215 -19.21 -8.80 -12.11
C ASP A 215 -19.21 -7.85 -10.91
N GLU A 216 -18.00 -7.50 -10.41
CA GLU A 216 -17.87 -6.53 -9.30
C GLU A 216 -18.39 -5.15 -9.68
N ALA A 217 -18.09 -4.65 -10.87
CA ALA A 217 -18.58 -3.37 -11.35
C ALA A 217 -20.12 -3.36 -11.47
N LEU A 218 -20.71 -4.41 -12.06
CA LEU A 218 -22.15 -4.54 -12.26
C LEU A 218 -22.89 -4.68 -10.93
N ALA A 219 -22.40 -5.54 -10.03
CA ALA A 219 -23.00 -5.76 -8.70
C ALA A 219 -23.04 -4.47 -7.87
N ASN A 220 -22.03 -3.61 -8.03
CA ASN A 220 -21.92 -2.33 -7.35
C ASN A 220 -22.48 -1.15 -8.15
N LYS A 221 -23.15 -1.40 -9.29
CA LYS A 221 -23.76 -0.39 -10.17
C LYS A 221 -22.75 0.67 -10.68
N ARG A 222 -21.51 0.23 -10.99
CA ARG A 222 -20.45 1.08 -11.52
C ARG A 222 -20.49 1.12 -13.04
N THR A 223 -21.42 1.90 -13.58
CA THR A 223 -21.76 1.91 -15.01
C THR A 223 -20.56 2.27 -15.88
N ASN A 224 -19.88 3.38 -15.57
CA ASN A 224 -18.74 3.84 -16.36
C ASN A 224 -17.58 2.83 -16.33
N THR A 225 -17.31 2.25 -15.15
CA THR A 225 -16.27 1.23 -15.00
C THR A 225 -16.64 -0.04 -15.75
N ALA A 226 -17.91 -0.48 -15.70
CA ALA A 226 -18.39 -1.62 -16.47
C ALA A 226 -18.26 -1.41 -17.97
N GLU A 227 -18.54 -0.19 -18.48
CA GLU A 227 -18.36 0.16 -19.89
C GLU A 227 -16.88 0.08 -20.30
N VAL A 228 -15.96 0.61 -19.49
CA VAL A 228 -14.51 0.48 -19.74
C VAL A 228 -14.11 -0.98 -19.80
N LEU A 229 -14.52 -1.80 -18.83
CA LEU A 229 -14.20 -3.23 -18.83
C LEU A 229 -14.78 -3.93 -20.07
N ARG A 230 -16.03 -3.66 -20.46
CA ARG A 230 -16.63 -4.23 -21.68
C ARG A 230 -15.90 -3.82 -22.94
N LYS A 231 -15.52 -2.55 -23.09
CA LYS A 231 -14.75 -2.02 -24.22
C LYS A 231 -13.43 -2.79 -24.43
N HIS A 232 -12.81 -3.23 -23.34
CA HIS A 232 -11.56 -3.99 -23.37
C HIS A 232 -11.76 -5.52 -23.37
N GLY A 233 -12.98 -6.03 -23.59
CA GLY A 233 -13.26 -7.47 -23.68
C GLY A 233 -13.59 -8.14 -22.35
N GLY A 234 -13.95 -7.36 -21.34
CA GLY A 234 -14.42 -7.89 -20.05
C GLY A 234 -15.69 -8.70 -20.21
N GLN A 235 -15.75 -9.85 -19.57
CA GLN A 235 -16.87 -10.78 -19.53
C GLN A 235 -17.24 -11.07 -18.08
N THR A 236 -18.52 -11.41 -17.84
CA THR A 236 -18.94 -11.91 -16.53
C THR A 236 -18.47 -13.37 -16.34
N GLY A 237 -18.43 -13.82 -15.10
CA GLY A 237 -18.12 -15.23 -14.80
C GLY A 237 -19.13 -16.19 -15.46
N GLU A 238 -20.42 -15.80 -15.56
CA GLU A 238 -21.45 -16.55 -16.26
C GLU A 238 -21.14 -16.66 -17.77
N GLU A 239 -20.80 -15.57 -18.43
CA GLU A 239 -20.45 -15.54 -19.86
C GLU A 239 -19.19 -16.39 -20.15
N LEU A 240 -18.20 -16.38 -19.26
CA LEU A 240 -17.01 -17.21 -19.39
C LEU A 240 -17.35 -18.70 -19.27
N ASN A 241 -18.19 -19.06 -18.30
CA ASN A 241 -18.61 -20.45 -18.09
C ASN A 241 -19.50 -20.97 -19.24
N ALA A 242 -20.31 -20.11 -19.87
CA ALA A 242 -21.13 -20.48 -21.00
C ALA A 242 -20.32 -20.82 -22.26
N LYS A 243 -19.15 -20.21 -22.43
CA LYS A 243 -18.23 -20.47 -23.56
C LYS A 243 -17.35 -21.70 -23.35
N ALA A 244 -17.21 -22.16 -22.11
CA ALA A 244 -16.38 -23.33 -21.78
C ALA A 244 -17.14 -24.68 -21.93
N LYS A 245 -18.45 -24.61 -22.18
CA LYS A 245 -19.34 -25.77 -22.47
C LYS A 245 -19.51 -25.96 -23.96
#